data_a593b9849380cc12b1c800fe766f00fa
#
_entry.id   a593b9849380cc12b1c800fe766f00fa
#
_cell.length_a   1.000
_cell.length_b   1.000
_cell.length_c   1.000
_cell.angle_alpha   90.00
_cell.angle_beta   90.00
_cell.angle_gamma   90.00
#
_symmetry.space_group_name_H-M   'P 1'
#
loop_
_entity.id
_entity.type
_entity.pdbx_description
1 polymer ?
#
loop_
_entity_poly.entity_id
_entity_poly.type
_entity_poly.pdbx_seq_one_letter_code
_entity_poly.pdbx_strand_id
1 'polypeptide(L)' 'MNYEQLLTAADQEGLLVKEQPLTGHDGLIRGSRIAIRKDIETQAEKSCVLAEEIGHYRTSSGNILDQNKAE' A
#
# COMPACT_ATOMS: atom_id res chain seq x y z
N MET A 1 -2.96 13.16 -4.61
CA MET A 1 -3.85 12.93 -3.44
C MET A 1 -3.04 13.06 -2.17
N ASN A 2 -3.64 13.59 -1.14
CA ASN A 2 -2.95 13.64 0.14
C ASN A 2 -3.15 12.31 0.88
N TYR A 3 -2.49 12.19 2.02
CA TYR A 3 -2.48 10.93 2.78
C TYR A 3 -3.89 10.52 3.21
N GLU A 4 -4.69 11.47 3.68
CA GLU A 4 -6.04 11.16 4.11
C GLU A 4 -6.92 10.66 2.95
N GLN A 5 -6.76 11.26 1.80
CA GLN A 5 -7.51 10.83 0.63
C GLN A 5 -7.10 9.42 0.21
N LEU A 6 -5.82 9.11 0.33
CA LEU A 6 -5.34 7.76 0.03
C LEU A 6 -5.86 6.74 1.03
N LEU A 7 -5.93 7.12 2.30
CA LEU A 7 -6.51 6.23 3.31
C LEU A 7 -7.98 5.93 2.99
N THR A 8 -8.70 6.96 2.58
CA THR A 8 -10.11 6.79 2.21
C THR A 8 -10.23 5.88 1.00
N ALA A 9 -9.39 6.08 0.01
CA ALA A 9 -9.42 5.24 -1.20
C ALA A 9 -9.12 3.79 -0.86
N ALA A 10 -8.14 3.56 0.01
CA ALA A 10 -7.79 2.21 0.44
C ALA A 10 -8.97 1.56 1.17
N ASP A 11 -9.60 2.31 2.05
CA ASP A 11 -10.75 1.80 2.79
C ASP A 11 -11.87 1.40 1.85
N GLN A 12 -12.11 2.18 0.81
CA GLN A 12 -13.14 1.88 -0.16
C GLN A 12 -12.84 0.61 -0.96
N GLU A 13 -11.58 0.23 -1.04
CA GLU A 13 -11.19 -1.01 -1.71
C GLU A 13 -11.09 -2.18 -0.74
N GLY A 14 -11.47 -1.98 0.50
CA GLY A 14 -11.40 -3.04 1.50
C GLY A 14 -10.02 -3.27 2.07
N LEU A 15 -9.12 -2.32 1.89
CA LEU A 15 -7.77 -2.43 2.44
C LEU A 15 -7.72 -1.86 3.84
N LEU A 16 -6.99 -2.54 4.70
CA LEU A 16 -6.76 -2.08 6.06
C LEU A 16 -5.35 -1.51 6.13
N VAL A 17 -5.24 -0.22 6.45
CA VAL A 17 -3.96 0.47 6.52
C VAL A 17 -3.64 0.81 7.96
N LYS A 18 -2.43 0.48 8.39
CA LYS A 18 -1.97 0.81 9.74
C LYS A 18 -0.53 1.31 9.70
N GLU A 19 -0.20 2.21 10.61
CA GLU A 19 1.18 2.66 10.78
C GLU A 19 1.81 1.80 11.86
N GLN A 20 2.98 1.25 11.57
CA GLN A 20 3.66 0.35 12.48
C GLN A 20 5.16 0.60 12.43
N PRO A 21 5.90 0.23 13.47
CA PRO A 21 7.36 0.32 13.44
C PRO A 21 7.89 -0.78 12.54
N LEU A 22 8.38 -0.39 11.37
CA LEU A 22 8.95 -1.32 10.41
C LEU A 22 10.46 -1.13 10.34
N THR A 23 11.18 -2.23 10.13
CA THR A 23 12.62 -2.19 9.98
C THR A 23 12.96 -2.67 8.57
N GLY A 24 13.71 -1.86 7.84
CA GLY A 24 14.14 -2.24 6.50
C GLY A 24 13.12 -2.00 5.41
N HIS A 25 11.93 -1.52 5.75
CA HIS A 25 10.87 -1.26 4.78
C HIS A 25 10.13 0.01 5.16
N ASP A 26 9.70 0.78 4.17
CA ASP A 26 8.85 1.92 4.42
C ASP A 26 7.39 1.49 4.41
N GLY A 27 7.06 0.44 3.68
CA GLY A 27 5.71 -0.09 3.66
C GLY A 27 5.72 -1.56 3.30
N LEU A 28 4.68 -2.24 3.70
CA LEU A 28 4.50 -3.66 3.40
C LEU A 28 3.05 -3.90 3.07
N ILE A 29 2.81 -4.88 2.21
CA ILE A 29 1.44 -5.29 1.92
C ILE A 29 1.35 -6.80 2.10
N ARG A 30 0.27 -7.24 2.72
CA ARG A 30 0.02 -8.66 2.93
C ARG A 30 -1.47 -8.89 2.78
N GLY A 31 -1.87 -9.55 1.68
CA GLY A 31 -3.28 -9.70 1.37
C GLY A 31 -3.93 -8.35 1.21
N SER A 32 -4.93 -8.06 2.02
CA SER A 32 -5.61 -6.78 1.99
C SER A 32 -5.18 -5.86 3.12
N ARG A 33 -4.02 -6.11 3.72
CA ARG A 33 -3.50 -5.29 4.81
C ARG A 33 -2.25 -4.57 4.36
N ILE A 34 -2.16 -3.30 4.68
CA ILE A 34 -1.00 -2.48 4.37
C ILE A 34 -0.45 -1.92 5.66
N ALA A 35 0.87 -2.04 5.87
CA ALA A 35 1.55 -1.43 6.99
C ALA A 35 2.45 -0.32 6.44
N ILE A 36 2.41 0.83 7.08
CA ILE A 36 3.24 1.99 6.71
C ILE A 36 4.16 2.26 7.89
N ARG A 37 5.43 2.51 7.62
CA ARG A 37 6.37 2.81 8.69
C ARG A 37 5.96 4.09 9.42
N LYS A 38 5.79 3.99 10.72
CA LYS A 38 5.20 5.09 11.48
C LYS A 38 6.14 6.28 11.67
N ASP A 39 7.44 6.07 11.57
CA ASP A 39 8.39 7.15 11.79
C ASP A 39 8.89 7.81 10.49
N ILE A 40 8.14 7.67 9.41
CA ILE A 40 8.39 8.46 8.20
C ILE A 40 8.12 9.91 8.54
N GLU A 41 9.06 10.78 8.17
CA GLU A 41 9.04 12.15 8.66
C GLU A 41 7.91 13.03 8.14
N THR A 42 7.55 12.89 6.87
CA THR A 42 6.58 13.80 6.29
C THR A 42 5.35 13.06 5.78
N GLN A 43 4.24 13.80 5.74
CA GLN A 43 3.00 13.26 5.20
C GLN A 43 3.15 12.98 3.70
N ALA A 44 3.92 13.81 3.01
CA ALA A 44 4.15 13.61 1.58
C ALA A 44 4.83 12.26 1.33
N GLU A 45 5.82 11.93 2.15
CA GLU A 45 6.50 10.66 2.01
C GLU A 45 5.59 9.49 2.36
N LYS A 46 4.78 9.64 3.38
CA LYS A 46 3.79 8.60 3.73
C LYS A 46 2.81 8.40 2.60
N SER A 47 2.38 9.48 1.96
CA SER A 47 1.47 9.40 0.83
C SER A 47 2.09 8.62 -0.32
N CYS A 48 3.36 8.87 -0.61
CA CYS A 48 4.05 8.14 -1.66
C CYS A 48 4.11 6.65 -1.36
N VAL A 49 4.45 6.30 -0.13
CA VAL A 49 4.55 4.89 0.26
C VAL A 49 3.18 4.22 0.15
N LEU A 50 2.15 4.88 0.65
CA LEU A 50 0.80 4.32 0.61
C LEU A 50 0.32 4.16 -0.82
N ALA A 51 0.59 5.14 -1.68
CA ALA A 51 0.21 5.05 -3.08
C ALA A 51 0.88 3.88 -3.77
N GLU A 52 2.16 3.65 -3.45
CA GLU A 52 2.88 2.50 -4.00
C GLU A 52 2.27 1.18 -3.56
N GLU A 53 1.90 1.08 -2.29
CA GLU A 53 1.34 -0.16 -1.79
C GLU A 53 -0.05 -0.42 -2.39
N ILE A 54 -0.85 0.61 -2.54
CA ILE A 54 -2.15 0.46 -3.18
C ILE A 54 -1.95 0.02 -4.64
N GLY A 55 -0.97 0.60 -5.31
CA GLY A 55 -0.64 0.22 -6.66
C GLY A 55 -0.22 -1.24 -6.77
N HIS A 56 0.61 -1.70 -5.84
CA HIS A 56 1.02 -3.11 -5.80
C HIS A 56 -0.19 -4.01 -5.59
N TYR A 57 -1.10 -3.62 -4.70
CA TYR A 57 -2.30 -4.40 -4.45
C TYR A 57 -3.13 -4.54 -5.72
N ARG A 58 -3.37 -3.45 -6.42
CA ARG A 58 -4.16 -3.47 -7.64
C ARG A 58 -3.50 -4.29 -8.73
N THR A 59 -2.20 -4.12 -8.89
CA THR A 59 -1.45 -4.82 -9.91
C THR A 59 -1.42 -6.30 -9.63
N SER A 60 -1.16 -6.69 -8.40
CA SER A 60 -1.11 -8.09 -8.02
C SER A 60 -2.45 -8.76 -8.26
N SER A 61 -3.53 -8.09 -7.87
CA SER A 61 -4.85 -8.63 -8.08
C SER A 61 -5.14 -8.85 -9.56
N GLY A 62 -4.71 -7.91 -10.38
CA GLY A 62 -4.94 -8.00 -11.79
C GLY A 62 -4.03 -8.98 -12.48
N ASN A 63 -2.85 -9.21 -11.92
CA ASN A 63 -1.85 -10.03 -12.56
C ASN A 63 -1.87 -11.46 -12.22
N ILE A 64 -2.65 -11.84 -11.30
CA ILE A 64 -2.72 -13.24 -10.97
C ILE A 64 -3.00 -14.07 -12.14
N LEU A 65 -3.57 -13.51 -13.10
CA LEU A 65 -3.87 -14.20 -14.28
C LEU A 65 -2.80 -14.34 -15.21
N ASP A 66 -1.91 -13.60 -15.12
CA ASP A 66 -0.95 -13.62 -16.09
C ASP A 66 0.22 -14.20 -15.73
N GLN A 67 0.23 -14.32 -15.26
CA GLN A 67 1.25 -14.52 -15.10
C GLN A 67 1.73 -15.34 -15.51
N ASN A 68 1.14 -15.23 -15.84
CA ASN A 68 1.42 -15.88 -16.27
C ASN A 68 1.81 -16.07 -16.94
N LYS A 69 1.66 -15.92 -17.00
CA LYS A 69 1.99 -16.09 -17.63
C LYS A 69 2.52 -16.21 -18.07
N ALA A 70 2.49 -16.19 -18.06
CA ALA A 70 3.01 -16.29 -18.51
C ALA A 70 3.51 -16.67 -18.79
N GLU A 71 3.41 -16.67 -18.65
CA GLU A 71 3.87 -17.02 -18.93
C GLU A 71 4.22 -17.37 -19.25
#